data_72cca9da14ab5ea170ec6ea47cdd10fb
#
_entry.id   72cca9da14ab5ea170ec6ea47cdd10fb
#
_cell.length_a   1.000
_cell.length_b   1.000
_cell.length_c   1.000
_cell.angle_alpha   90.00
_cell.angle_beta   90.00
_cell.angle_gamma   90.00
#
_symmetry.space_group_name_H-M   'P 1'
#
loop_
_entity.id
_entity.type
_entity.pdbx_description
1 polymer ?
#
loop_
_entity_poly.entity_id
_entity_poly.type
_entity_poly.pdbx_seq_one_letter_code
_entity_poly.pdbx_strand_id
1 'polypeptide(L)'
;MKNYQLVFDLGSQYIAAGLKQDGFFDKIPTLVAHGGADGKEIVAVGMEALRIHNTSAGATKLSRPILEGAIIDVDGVKALVKKLLSHVVNSRVANLHNYSILCAVPCGMISSDKKNIESLFLELGAKQVSFVETPIADSLQLFGEFRCRQGVVVDMGCDCVDIAVVVADSIVSGCTLYHGGKAITEEISKRIRAKYMVQLSFDQAERLKLDCGSLFANDTTVVSVVGQNVEQGTMETISVSSREIYDILCDFVKKYVQIVQSLVNGLSDDIRPLVRNSGVMLCGGVAKTHGIDVQMQTQLNMPVFVANQPENVTINGLLQK
;
A
#
# COMPACT_ATOMS: atom_id res chain seq x y z
N MET A 1 -31.97 -6.98 -14.89
CA MET A 1 -30.91 -5.98 -15.05
C MET A 1 -29.58 -6.68 -14.78
N LYS A 2 -28.56 -6.49 -15.60
CA LYS A 2 -27.21 -7.00 -15.29
C LYS A 2 -26.71 -6.30 -14.04
N ASN A 3 -26.38 -7.05 -13.00
CA ASN A 3 -25.69 -6.49 -11.84
C ASN A 3 -24.20 -6.36 -12.19
N TYR A 4 -23.74 -5.12 -12.31
CA TYR A 4 -22.32 -4.83 -12.48
C TYR A 4 -21.67 -4.70 -11.10
N GLN A 5 -20.46 -5.26 -10.94
CA GLN A 5 -19.70 -5.15 -9.71
C GLN A 5 -18.39 -4.38 -9.98
N LEU A 6 -18.22 -3.28 -9.25
CA LEU A 6 -16.96 -2.57 -9.17
C LEU A 6 -16.18 -3.03 -7.94
N VAL A 7 -14.91 -3.19 -8.11
CA VAL A 7 -13.98 -3.53 -7.04
C VAL A 7 -13.08 -2.34 -6.74
N PHE A 8 -12.77 -2.14 -5.45
CA PHE A 8 -11.92 -1.02 -5.00
C PHE A 8 -10.87 -1.49 -4.02
N ASP A 9 -9.65 -1.02 -4.23
CA ASP A 9 -8.57 -1.03 -3.26
C ASP A 9 -8.27 0.44 -2.88
N LEU A 10 -8.57 0.81 -1.62
CA LEU A 10 -8.44 2.16 -1.10
C LEU A 10 -7.10 2.34 -0.37
N GLY A 11 -6.00 2.24 -1.11
CA GLY A 11 -4.66 2.40 -0.55
C GLY A 11 -4.27 3.87 -0.32
N SER A 12 -3.41 4.12 0.68
CA SER A 12 -2.91 5.46 1.01
C SER A 12 -1.92 6.02 -0.01
N GLN A 13 -1.26 5.17 -0.80
CA GLN A 13 -0.35 5.60 -1.88
C GLN A 13 -1.04 5.65 -3.24
N TYR A 14 -1.86 4.65 -3.54
CA TYR A 14 -2.65 4.53 -4.75
C TYR A 14 -4.05 4.06 -4.38
N ILE A 15 -5.05 4.62 -5.06
CA ILE A 15 -6.40 4.08 -5.09
C ILE A 15 -6.58 3.34 -6.42
N ALA A 16 -7.10 2.11 -6.38
CA ALA A 16 -7.39 1.33 -7.56
C ALA A 16 -8.88 0.97 -7.65
N ALA A 17 -9.40 0.90 -8.86
CA ALA A 17 -10.74 0.39 -9.12
C ALA A 17 -10.75 -0.49 -10.37
N GLY A 18 -11.60 -1.50 -10.37
CA GLY A 18 -11.80 -2.38 -11.52
C GLY A 18 -13.25 -2.73 -11.74
N LEU A 19 -13.60 -3.07 -12.99
CA LEU A 19 -14.89 -3.64 -13.35
C LEU A 19 -14.74 -5.15 -13.48
N LYS A 20 -15.37 -5.89 -12.56
CA LYS A 20 -15.20 -7.34 -12.46
C LYS A 20 -15.51 -8.08 -13.75
N GLN A 21 -16.56 -7.65 -14.47
CA GLN A 21 -17.02 -8.29 -15.69
C GLN A 21 -16.00 -8.20 -16.85
N ASP A 22 -15.17 -7.16 -16.86
CA ASP A 22 -14.21 -6.89 -17.93
C ASP A 22 -12.79 -7.34 -17.57
N GLY A 23 -12.54 -7.64 -16.27
CA GLY A 23 -11.22 -7.97 -15.75
C GLY A 23 -10.20 -6.81 -15.85
N PHE A 24 -10.69 -5.60 -16.15
CA PHE A 24 -9.88 -4.40 -16.29
C PHE A 24 -9.89 -3.59 -14.99
N PHE A 25 -8.75 -3.04 -14.63
CA PHE A 25 -8.62 -2.06 -13.55
C PHE A 25 -7.68 -0.92 -13.95
N ASP A 26 -7.82 0.20 -13.24
CA ASP A 26 -6.86 1.31 -13.27
C ASP A 26 -6.57 1.78 -11.85
N LYS A 27 -5.44 2.47 -11.67
CA LYS A 27 -5.04 3.06 -10.40
C LYS A 27 -4.46 4.45 -10.58
N ILE A 28 -4.76 5.32 -9.63
CA ILE A 28 -4.23 6.69 -9.58
C ILE A 28 -3.60 6.96 -8.21
N PRO A 29 -2.60 7.86 -8.11
CA PRO A 29 -2.06 8.27 -6.82
C PRO A 29 -3.16 8.83 -5.91
N THR A 30 -3.15 8.45 -4.64
CA THR A 30 -4.07 8.95 -3.61
C THR A 30 -3.62 10.35 -3.15
N LEU A 31 -3.70 11.31 -4.07
CA LEU A 31 -3.25 12.68 -3.88
C LEU A 31 -4.38 13.66 -4.21
N VAL A 32 -4.53 14.69 -3.38
CA VAL A 32 -5.48 15.80 -3.55
C VAL A 32 -4.73 17.12 -3.40
N ALA A 33 -4.89 18.00 -4.37
CA ALA A 33 -4.40 19.38 -4.29
C ALA A 33 -5.55 20.29 -3.86
N HIS A 34 -5.33 20.98 -2.76
CA HIS A 34 -6.25 21.97 -2.21
C HIS A 34 -5.74 23.38 -2.53
N GLY A 35 -6.65 24.27 -2.93
CA GLY A 35 -6.38 25.67 -3.26
C GLY A 35 -7.55 26.57 -2.83
N GLY A 36 -7.70 27.71 -3.50
CA GLY A 36 -8.70 28.72 -3.17
C GLY A 36 -8.28 29.61 -2.00
N ALA A 37 -9.12 30.61 -1.68
CA ALA A 37 -8.81 31.61 -0.68
C ALA A 37 -8.73 31.05 0.74
N ASP A 38 -9.46 29.97 1.06
CA ASP A 38 -9.48 29.28 2.34
C ASP A 38 -8.65 27.99 2.35
N GLY A 39 -8.01 27.65 1.22
CA GLY A 39 -7.20 26.44 1.07
C GLY A 39 -7.99 25.12 1.14
N LYS A 40 -9.32 25.14 0.95
CA LYS A 40 -10.18 23.95 1.05
C LYS A 40 -10.73 23.45 -0.28
N GLU A 41 -10.67 24.28 -1.31
CA GLU A 41 -11.17 23.91 -2.64
C GLU A 41 -10.30 22.80 -3.24
N ILE A 42 -10.90 21.69 -3.68
CA ILE A 42 -10.20 20.64 -4.40
C ILE A 42 -9.99 21.11 -5.83
N VAL A 43 -8.75 21.42 -6.18
CA VAL A 43 -8.38 21.91 -7.52
C VAL A 43 -7.92 20.79 -8.45
N ALA A 44 -7.40 19.69 -7.92
CA ALA A 44 -7.01 18.51 -8.69
C ALA A 44 -6.83 17.27 -7.83
N VAL A 45 -6.84 16.08 -8.46
CA VAL A 45 -6.61 14.79 -7.82
C VAL A 45 -5.66 13.91 -8.64
N GLY A 46 -5.03 12.92 -8.00
CA GLY A 46 -4.12 11.98 -8.64
C GLY A 46 -2.83 12.66 -9.12
N MET A 47 -2.32 12.24 -10.28
CA MET A 47 -1.09 12.83 -10.87
C MET A 47 -1.22 14.32 -11.19
N GLU A 48 -2.42 14.78 -11.54
CA GLU A 48 -2.68 16.19 -11.81
C GLU A 48 -2.52 17.04 -10.54
N ALA A 49 -2.89 16.51 -9.37
CA ALA A 49 -2.67 17.17 -8.08
C ALA A 49 -1.17 17.41 -7.83
N LEU A 50 -0.33 16.42 -8.11
CA LEU A 50 1.12 16.55 -7.98
C LEU A 50 1.68 17.58 -8.97
N ARG A 51 1.22 17.55 -10.22
CA ARG A 51 1.65 18.49 -11.26
C ARG A 51 1.31 19.94 -10.89
N ILE A 52 0.07 20.18 -10.47
CA ILE A 52 -0.39 21.54 -10.08
C ILE A 52 0.38 22.01 -8.85
N HIS A 53 0.54 21.16 -7.84
CA HIS A 53 1.29 21.52 -6.63
C HIS A 53 2.72 21.96 -6.98
N ASN A 54 3.44 21.20 -7.81
CA ASN A 54 4.82 21.52 -8.20
C ASN A 54 4.95 22.79 -9.04
N THR A 55 3.88 23.20 -9.74
CA THR A 55 3.90 24.40 -10.60
C THR A 55 3.25 25.63 -9.98
N SER A 56 2.55 25.49 -8.85
CA SER A 56 1.74 26.56 -8.24
C SER A 56 2.51 27.50 -7.31
N ALA A 57 3.83 27.36 -7.21
CA ALA A 57 4.69 28.19 -6.35
C ALA A 57 4.18 28.34 -4.90
N GLY A 58 3.60 27.26 -4.33
CA GLY A 58 3.07 27.26 -2.98
C GLY A 58 1.59 27.70 -2.84
N ALA A 59 0.90 28.01 -3.94
CA ALA A 59 -0.52 28.37 -3.91
C ALA A 59 -1.46 27.18 -3.61
N THR A 60 -0.95 25.95 -3.64
CA THR A 60 -1.73 24.75 -3.33
C THR A 60 -1.06 23.91 -2.24
N LYS A 61 -1.90 23.22 -1.44
CA LYS A 61 -1.47 22.23 -0.47
C LYS A 61 -1.79 20.83 -0.99
N LEU A 62 -0.78 19.96 -1.01
CA LEU A 62 -0.95 18.54 -1.35
C LEU A 62 -1.28 17.73 -0.10
N SER A 63 -2.27 16.84 -0.18
CA SER A 63 -2.68 15.96 0.91
C SER A 63 -2.97 14.54 0.42
N ARG A 64 -2.96 13.59 1.36
CA ARG A 64 -3.43 12.21 1.16
C ARG A 64 -4.70 12.01 1.96
N PRO A 65 -5.85 11.75 1.33
CA PRO A 65 -7.14 11.66 2.01
C PRO A 65 -7.39 10.33 2.71
N ILE A 66 -6.48 9.35 2.57
CA ILE A 66 -6.54 8.04 3.25
C ILE A 66 -5.25 7.88 4.05
N LEU A 67 -5.40 7.54 5.33
CA LEU A 67 -4.31 7.31 6.26
C LEU A 67 -4.60 6.03 7.06
N GLU A 68 -3.64 5.09 7.08
CA GLU A 68 -3.75 3.85 7.85
C GLU A 68 -5.05 3.06 7.56
N GLY A 69 -5.50 3.08 6.31
CA GLY A 69 -6.75 2.46 5.87
C GLY A 69 -8.02 3.27 6.17
N ALA A 70 -7.95 4.34 6.95
CA ALA A 70 -9.09 5.18 7.29
C ALA A 70 -9.21 6.39 6.34
N ILE A 71 -10.45 6.78 6.02
CA ILE A 71 -10.75 8.00 5.26
C ILE A 71 -10.67 9.19 6.20
N ILE A 72 -9.75 10.12 5.95
CA ILE A 72 -9.58 11.36 6.73
C ILE A 72 -10.07 12.60 5.97
N ASP A 73 -10.27 12.50 4.65
CA ASP A 73 -10.87 13.54 3.82
C ASP A 73 -11.87 12.87 2.84
N VAL A 74 -13.14 12.94 3.20
CA VAL A 74 -14.24 12.29 2.46
C VAL A 74 -14.41 12.89 1.07
N ASP A 75 -14.32 14.23 0.94
CA ASP A 75 -14.50 14.90 -0.34
C ASP A 75 -13.32 14.63 -1.29
N GLY A 76 -12.11 14.55 -0.74
CA GLY A 76 -10.92 14.13 -1.47
C GLY A 76 -11.04 12.72 -2.03
N VAL A 77 -11.52 11.75 -1.22
CA VAL A 77 -11.75 10.38 -1.71
C VAL A 77 -12.87 10.33 -2.74
N LYS A 78 -13.98 11.06 -2.54
CA LYS A 78 -15.06 11.16 -3.56
C LYS A 78 -14.54 11.68 -4.90
N ALA A 79 -13.68 12.72 -4.88
CA ALA A 79 -13.10 13.27 -6.10
C ALA A 79 -12.17 12.26 -6.81
N LEU A 80 -11.34 11.53 -6.05
CA LEU A 80 -10.49 10.45 -6.57
C LEU A 80 -11.33 9.30 -7.18
N VAL A 81 -12.35 8.84 -6.47
CA VAL A 81 -13.27 7.80 -6.96
C VAL A 81 -13.94 8.22 -8.26
N LYS A 82 -14.49 9.45 -8.34
CA LYS A 82 -15.10 9.97 -9.56
C LYS A 82 -14.11 10.01 -10.74
N LYS A 83 -12.87 10.46 -10.47
CA LYS A 83 -11.82 10.48 -11.49
C LYS A 83 -11.51 9.07 -11.99
N LEU A 84 -11.30 8.13 -11.07
CA LEU A 84 -10.96 6.75 -11.40
C LEU A 84 -12.09 6.03 -12.15
N LEU A 85 -13.34 6.26 -11.77
CA LEU A 85 -14.50 5.73 -12.48
C LEU A 85 -14.56 6.19 -13.95
N SER A 86 -14.15 7.41 -14.25
CA SER A 86 -14.09 7.88 -15.63
C SER A 86 -13.12 7.11 -16.52
N HIS A 87 -12.12 6.44 -15.91
CA HIS A 87 -11.15 5.58 -16.60
C HIS A 87 -11.67 4.14 -16.74
N VAL A 88 -12.27 3.60 -15.67
CA VAL A 88 -12.63 2.17 -15.59
C VAL A 88 -13.94 1.86 -16.32
N VAL A 89 -14.93 2.76 -16.25
CA VAL A 89 -16.28 2.48 -16.80
C VAL A 89 -16.45 3.03 -18.20
N ASN A 90 -15.44 3.73 -18.73
CA ASN A 90 -15.42 4.30 -20.10
C ASN A 90 -16.72 5.04 -20.47
N SER A 91 -17.42 5.58 -19.47
CA SER A 91 -18.72 6.22 -19.65
C SER A 91 -18.81 7.46 -18.76
N ARG A 92 -19.62 8.38 -19.22
CA ARG A 92 -20.05 9.60 -18.53
C ARG A 92 -20.91 9.28 -17.28
N VAL A 93 -20.55 8.21 -16.54
CA VAL A 93 -21.30 7.75 -15.36
C VAL A 93 -21.04 8.73 -14.23
N ALA A 94 -21.98 9.62 -14.03
CA ALA A 94 -21.95 10.57 -12.93
C ALA A 94 -22.33 9.93 -11.57
N ASN A 95 -22.80 8.67 -11.56
CA ASN A 95 -23.29 7.99 -10.36
C ASN A 95 -23.15 6.47 -10.44
N LEU A 96 -23.19 5.81 -9.27
CA LEU A 96 -23.00 4.36 -9.11
C LEU A 96 -24.31 3.56 -9.01
N HIS A 97 -25.47 4.11 -9.42
CA HIS A 97 -26.80 3.51 -9.17
C HIS A 97 -26.99 2.06 -9.65
N ASN A 98 -26.21 1.62 -10.62
CA ASN A 98 -26.34 0.26 -11.16
C ASN A 98 -25.22 -0.68 -10.68
N TYR A 99 -24.37 -0.23 -9.77
CA TYR A 99 -23.20 -0.99 -9.34
C TYR A 99 -23.30 -1.43 -7.89
N SER A 100 -22.93 -2.68 -7.63
CA SER A 100 -22.51 -3.13 -6.31
C SER A 100 -21.00 -2.93 -6.16
N ILE A 101 -20.57 -2.59 -4.95
CA ILE A 101 -19.16 -2.34 -4.63
C ILE A 101 -18.62 -3.49 -3.79
N LEU A 102 -17.44 -3.98 -4.15
CA LEU A 102 -16.60 -4.82 -3.30
C LEU A 102 -15.31 -4.06 -3.00
N CYS A 103 -15.05 -3.80 -1.73
CA CYS A 103 -13.89 -3.02 -1.29
C CYS A 103 -12.96 -3.88 -0.41
N ALA A 104 -11.65 -3.88 -0.73
CA ALA A 104 -10.64 -4.42 0.18
C ALA A 104 -10.48 -3.50 1.39
N VAL A 105 -10.26 -4.11 2.55
CA VAL A 105 -10.01 -3.39 3.81
C VAL A 105 -8.93 -4.10 4.60
N PRO A 106 -8.10 -3.38 5.38
CA PRO A 106 -7.09 -3.97 6.25
C PRO A 106 -7.66 -5.06 7.17
N CYS A 107 -6.82 -6.03 7.53
CA CYS A 107 -7.17 -7.12 8.42
C CYS A 107 -7.64 -6.58 9.78
N GLY A 108 -8.86 -6.95 10.19
CA GLY A 108 -9.42 -6.49 11.46
C GLY A 108 -9.86 -5.03 11.50
N MET A 109 -10.08 -4.37 10.35
CA MET A 109 -10.60 -3.01 10.31
C MET A 109 -11.86 -2.86 11.16
N ILE A 110 -11.92 -1.82 12.01
CA ILE A 110 -13.04 -1.56 12.92
C ILE A 110 -14.32 -1.16 12.18
N SER A 111 -15.47 -1.44 12.81
CA SER A 111 -16.78 -1.24 12.18
C SER A 111 -17.09 0.22 11.85
N SER A 112 -16.56 1.19 12.59
CA SER A 112 -16.73 2.61 12.29
C SER A 112 -16.12 3.00 10.95
N ASP A 113 -14.90 2.52 10.67
CA ASP A 113 -14.19 2.86 9.43
C ASP A 113 -14.85 2.17 8.23
N LYS A 114 -15.29 0.91 8.38
CA LYS A 114 -16.12 0.24 7.36
C LYS A 114 -17.40 1.03 7.05
N LYS A 115 -18.08 1.57 8.06
CA LYS A 115 -19.28 2.41 7.87
C LYS A 115 -18.96 3.72 7.15
N ASN A 116 -17.82 4.35 7.41
CA ASN A 116 -17.40 5.56 6.70
C ASN A 116 -17.20 5.28 5.20
N ILE A 117 -16.54 4.16 4.87
CA ILE A 117 -16.35 3.72 3.49
C ILE A 117 -17.71 3.38 2.83
N GLU A 118 -18.59 2.66 3.54
CA GLU A 118 -19.93 2.32 3.07
C GLU A 118 -20.73 3.58 2.75
N SER A 119 -20.79 4.54 3.69
CA SER A 119 -21.49 5.81 3.53
C SER A 119 -21.01 6.58 2.32
N LEU A 120 -19.67 6.66 2.12
CA LEU A 120 -19.07 7.33 0.97
C LEU A 120 -19.60 6.76 -0.36
N PHE A 121 -19.59 5.43 -0.53
CA PHE A 121 -20.05 4.81 -1.75
C PHE A 121 -21.57 4.90 -1.93
N LEU A 122 -22.35 4.80 -0.84
CA LEU A 122 -23.81 4.98 -0.89
C LEU A 122 -24.17 6.43 -1.29
N GLU A 123 -23.46 7.43 -0.78
CA GLU A 123 -23.65 8.83 -1.20
C GLU A 123 -23.26 9.07 -2.67
N LEU A 124 -22.34 8.29 -3.22
CA LEU A 124 -22.05 8.28 -4.65
C LEU A 124 -23.07 7.49 -5.47
N GLY A 125 -24.09 6.92 -4.81
CA GLY A 125 -25.22 6.23 -5.42
C GLY A 125 -25.01 4.73 -5.60
N ALA A 126 -24.04 4.10 -4.96
CA ALA A 126 -23.87 2.66 -5.02
C ALA A 126 -25.10 1.92 -4.50
N LYS A 127 -25.44 0.81 -5.15
CA LYS A 127 -26.58 -0.02 -4.76
C LYS A 127 -26.34 -0.78 -3.46
N GLN A 128 -25.13 -1.25 -3.28
CA GLN A 128 -24.69 -2.06 -2.14
C GLN A 128 -23.18 -1.99 -2.03
N VAL A 129 -22.66 -2.04 -0.82
CA VAL A 129 -21.23 -2.11 -0.51
C VAL A 129 -20.98 -3.38 0.29
N SER A 130 -19.94 -4.11 -0.08
CA SER A 130 -19.45 -5.29 0.64
C SER A 130 -17.95 -5.18 0.81
N PHE A 131 -17.44 -5.87 1.82
CA PHE A 131 -16.02 -5.79 2.19
C PHE A 131 -15.37 -7.17 2.14
N VAL A 132 -14.09 -7.17 1.85
CA VAL A 132 -13.22 -8.33 2.00
C VAL A 132 -11.91 -7.86 2.63
N GLU A 133 -11.38 -8.63 3.56
CA GLU A 133 -10.08 -8.30 4.15
C GLU A 133 -8.98 -8.53 3.12
N THR A 134 -8.03 -7.58 3.07
CA THR A 134 -6.93 -7.56 2.09
C THR A 134 -6.22 -8.91 1.96
N PRO A 135 -5.83 -9.63 3.04
CA PRO A 135 -5.18 -10.93 2.87
C PRO A 135 -6.04 -12.01 2.20
N ILE A 136 -7.38 -11.90 2.30
CA ILE A 136 -8.28 -12.82 1.57
C ILE A 136 -8.31 -12.47 0.08
N ALA A 137 -8.38 -11.19 -0.27
CA ALA A 137 -8.30 -10.77 -1.66
C ALA A 137 -6.96 -11.20 -2.28
N ASP A 138 -5.87 -10.96 -1.57
CA ASP A 138 -4.52 -11.33 -2.01
C ASP A 138 -4.35 -12.83 -2.20
N SER A 139 -4.88 -13.63 -1.28
CA SER A 139 -4.78 -15.10 -1.34
C SER A 139 -5.39 -15.68 -2.61
N LEU A 140 -6.44 -15.06 -3.17
CA LEU A 140 -7.06 -15.50 -4.42
C LEU A 140 -6.08 -15.43 -5.59
N GLN A 141 -5.28 -14.37 -5.67
CA GLN A 141 -4.23 -14.23 -6.67
C GLN A 141 -3.01 -15.10 -6.34
N LEU A 142 -2.49 -15.00 -5.12
CA LEU A 142 -1.24 -15.64 -4.70
C LEU A 142 -1.33 -17.16 -4.70
N PHE A 143 -2.44 -17.73 -4.19
CA PHE A 143 -2.60 -19.18 -4.13
C PHE A 143 -2.73 -19.80 -5.53
N GLY A 144 -3.31 -19.08 -6.49
CA GLY A 144 -3.28 -19.46 -7.90
C GLY A 144 -1.89 -19.43 -8.49
N GLU A 145 -1.14 -18.34 -8.23
CA GLU A 145 0.22 -18.13 -8.74
C GLU A 145 1.20 -19.18 -8.19
N PHE A 146 1.17 -19.43 -6.88
CA PHE A 146 2.09 -20.37 -6.21
C PHE A 146 1.53 -21.78 -6.04
N ARG A 147 0.36 -22.09 -6.57
CA ARG A 147 -0.29 -23.40 -6.58
C ARG A 147 -0.43 -24.02 -5.19
N CYS A 148 -0.86 -23.22 -4.24
CA CYS A 148 -1.13 -23.64 -2.86
C CYS A 148 -2.60 -23.33 -2.49
N ARG A 149 -3.02 -23.78 -1.28
CA ARG A 149 -4.36 -23.54 -0.73
C ARG A 149 -4.33 -22.96 0.67
N GLN A 150 -3.16 -22.78 1.20
CA GLN A 150 -2.90 -22.19 2.51
C GLN A 150 -1.51 -21.56 2.50
N GLY A 151 -1.27 -20.65 3.44
CA GLY A 151 0.04 -20.02 3.61
C GLY A 151 -0.05 -18.77 4.46
N VAL A 152 1.07 -18.10 4.59
CA VAL A 152 1.11 -16.75 5.18
C VAL A 152 1.10 -15.74 4.06
N VAL A 153 0.12 -14.84 4.07
CA VAL A 153 0.07 -13.68 3.18
C VAL A 153 0.60 -12.47 3.93
N VAL A 154 1.53 -11.74 3.31
CA VAL A 154 2.09 -10.49 3.86
C VAL A 154 1.95 -9.41 2.79
N ASP A 155 0.94 -8.55 2.92
CA ASP A 155 0.79 -7.37 2.08
C ASP A 155 1.51 -6.19 2.70
N MET A 156 2.56 -5.75 2.03
CA MET A 156 3.46 -4.69 2.49
C MET A 156 3.13 -3.37 1.77
N GLY A 157 2.08 -2.69 2.24
CA GLY A 157 1.60 -1.43 1.70
C GLY A 157 2.41 -0.19 2.11
N CYS A 158 1.86 0.99 1.82
CA CYS A 158 2.48 2.26 2.18
C CYS A 158 2.37 2.57 3.67
N ASP A 159 1.15 2.57 4.22
CA ASP A 159 0.92 2.86 5.64
C ASP A 159 0.79 1.57 6.45
N CYS A 160 0.14 0.55 5.88
CA CYS A 160 -0.19 -0.71 6.55
C CYS A 160 0.63 -1.88 5.99
N VAL A 161 0.89 -2.85 6.86
CA VAL A 161 1.33 -4.19 6.49
C VAL A 161 0.33 -5.17 7.08
N ASP A 162 -0.41 -5.86 6.23
CA ASP A 162 -1.34 -6.91 6.61
C ASP A 162 -0.62 -8.26 6.61
N ILE A 163 -0.64 -8.95 7.74
CA ILE A 163 -0.02 -10.27 7.91
C ILE A 163 -1.09 -11.25 8.37
N ALA A 164 -1.37 -12.28 7.58
CA ALA A 164 -2.39 -13.26 7.93
C ALA A 164 -2.02 -14.67 7.49
N VAL A 165 -2.39 -15.65 8.31
CA VAL A 165 -2.43 -17.05 7.93
C VAL A 165 -3.78 -17.31 7.28
N VAL A 166 -3.78 -17.68 6.01
CA VAL A 166 -4.97 -17.98 5.24
C VAL A 166 -5.02 -19.48 4.94
N VAL A 167 -6.16 -20.10 5.23
CA VAL A 167 -6.43 -21.52 4.96
C VAL A 167 -7.86 -21.65 4.44
N ALA A 168 -8.05 -22.28 3.28
CA ALA A 168 -9.36 -22.50 2.67
C ALA A 168 -10.20 -21.18 2.61
N ASP A 169 -9.61 -20.12 2.05
CA ASP A 169 -10.22 -18.80 1.85
C ASP A 169 -10.67 -18.09 3.14
N SER A 170 -10.11 -18.48 4.29
CA SER A 170 -10.43 -17.89 5.59
C SER A 170 -9.15 -17.52 6.35
N ILE A 171 -9.19 -16.38 7.05
CA ILE A 171 -8.12 -15.99 7.98
C ILE A 171 -8.24 -16.81 9.24
N VAL A 172 -7.20 -17.61 9.52
CA VAL A 172 -7.08 -18.38 10.79
C VAL A 172 -6.55 -17.48 11.90
N SER A 173 -5.57 -16.65 11.57
CA SER A 173 -4.96 -15.67 12.46
C SER A 173 -4.32 -14.56 11.62
N GLY A 174 -4.42 -13.31 12.06
CA GLY A 174 -3.84 -12.19 11.32
C GLY A 174 -3.88 -10.89 12.10
N CYS A 175 -3.15 -9.91 11.61
CA CYS A 175 -3.12 -8.55 12.14
C CYS A 175 -2.65 -7.55 11.09
N THR A 176 -2.93 -6.27 11.34
CA THR A 176 -2.38 -5.14 10.59
C THR A 176 -1.35 -4.41 11.43
N LEU A 177 -0.20 -4.11 10.84
CA LEU A 177 0.83 -3.24 11.40
C LEU A 177 0.80 -1.89 10.67
N TYR A 178 0.83 -0.79 11.41
CA TYR A 178 0.91 0.56 10.85
C TYR A 178 2.36 1.04 10.68
N HIS A 179 3.19 0.17 10.11
CA HIS A 179 4.62 0.38 9.89
C HIS A 179 5.03 -0.05 8.48
N GLY A 180 4.32 0.48 7.46
CA GLY A 180 4.55 0.21 6.05
C GLY A 180 5.69 1.04 5.45
N GLY A 181 5.67 1.17 4.13
CA GLY A 181 6.71 1.86 3.36
C GLY A 181 6.95 3.31 3.75
N LYS A 182 5.91 4.02 4.19
CA LYS A 182 6.00 5.40 4.70
C LYS A 182 6.87 5.49 5.94
N ALA A 183 6.69 4.58 6.91
CA ALA A 183 7.49 4.56 8.12
C ALA A 183 8.98 4.28 7.83
N ILE A 184 9.27 3.43 6.84
CA ILE A 184 10.64 3.21 6.35
C ILE A 184 11.22 4.51 5.79
N THR A 185 10.47 5.21 4.95
CA THR A 185 10.88 6.48 4.32
C THR A 185 11.16 7.57 5.35
N GLU A 186 10.30 7.68 6.36
CA GLU A 186 10.46 8.63 7.47
C GLU A 186 11.71 8.31 8.31
N GLU A 187 11.99 7.04 8.59
CA GLU A 187 13.20 6.64 9.33
C GLU A 187 14.47 6.91 8.50
N ILE A 188 14.44 6.69 7.18
CA ILE A 188 15.53 7.06 6.27
C ILE A 188 15.79 8.57 6.36
N SER A 189 14.76 9.41 6.21
CA SER A 189 14.89 10.87 6.29
C SER A 189 15.48 11.32 7.63
N LYS A 190 15.04 10.71 8.73
CA LYS A 190 15.53 10.98 10.08
C LYS A 190 17.01 10.62 10.25
N ARG A 191 17.44 9.45 9.77
CA ARG A 191 18.85 9.03 9.85
C ARG A 191 19.76 9.86 8.97
N ILE A 192 19.32 10.23 7.77
CA ILE A 192 20.06 11.14 6.88
C ILE A 192 20.24 12.50 7.54
N ARG A 193 19.16 13.06 8.13
CA ARG A 193 19.25 14.31 8.87
C ARG A 193 20.23 14.24 10.03
N ALA A 194 20.20 13.16 10.79
CA ALA A 194 21.10 12.99 11.94
C ALA A 194 22.59 12.86 11.54
N LYS A 195 22.86 12.22 10.39
CA LYS A 195 24.24 11.97 9.93
C LYS A 195 24.84 13.13 9.16
N TYR A 196 24.05 13.72 8.26
CA TYR A 196 24.55 14.71 7.28
C TYR A 196 24.10 16.13 7.60
N MET A 197 23.26 16.36 8.62
CA MET A 197 22.61 17.64 8.91
C MET A 197 21.78 18.16 7.72
N VAL A 198 21.29 17.25 6.88
CA VAL A 198 20.51 17.54 5.67
C VAL A 198 19.09 16.99 5.81
N GLN A 199 18.10 17.87 5.72
CA GLN A 199 16.67 17.50 5.70
C GLN A 199 16.25 17.18 4.28
N LEU A 200 15.79 15.96 4.07
CA LEU A 200 15.14 15.52 2.81
C LEU A 200 13.64 15.81 2.85
N SER A 201 13.06 16.14 1.71
CA SER A 201 11.62 16.03 1.52
C SER A 201 11.19 14.56 1.55
N PHE A 202 9.91 14.30 1.78
CA PHE A 202 9.38 12.93 1.73
C PHE A 202 9.68 12.24 0.39
N ASP A 203 9.46 12.94 -0.72
CA ASP A 203 9.68 12.39 -2.06
C ASP A 203 11.16 12.07 -2.34
N GLN A 204 12.08 12.87 -1.81
CA GLN A 204 13.53 12.61 -1.92
C GLN A 204 13.92 11.39 -1.11
N ALA A 205 13.43 11.25 0.11
CA ALA A 205 13.67 10.08 0.95
C ALA A 205 13.01 8.81 0.36
N GLU A 206 11.82 8.93 -0.23
CA GLU A 206 11.14 7.83 -0.94
C GLU A 206 11.94 7.36 -2.15
N ARG A 207 12.42 8.30 -2.99
CA ARG A 207 13.32 7.96 -4.12
C ARG A 207 14.59 7.27 -3.64
N LEU A 208 15.20 7.78 -2.58
CA LEU A 208 16.40 7.17 -2.01
C LEU A 208 16.13 5.74 -1.54
N LYS A 209 14.97 5.47 -0.90
CA LYS A 209 14.54 4.11 -0.55
C LYS A 209 14.40 3.22 -1.78
N LEU A 210 13.79 3.71 -2.85
CA LEU A 210 13.54 2.93 -4.08
C LEU A 210 14.81 2.67 -4.88
N ASP A 211 15.71 3.66 -4.96
CA ASP A 211 16.90 3.62 -5.83
C ASP A 211 18.11 2.95 -5.15
N CYS A 212 18.15 2.94 -3.81
CA CYS A 212 19.30 2.52 -3.02
C CYS A 212 18.94 1.46 -1.95
N GLY A 213 17.65 1.17 -1.75
CA GLY A 213 17.18 0.21 -0.75
C GLY A 213 17.46 -1.23 -1.15
N SER A 214 18.34 -1.89 -0.40
CA SER A 214 18.73 -3.29 -0.61
C SER A 214 18.94 -4.01 0.72
N LEU A 215 18.51 -5.26 0.78
CA LEU A 215 18.72 -6.18 1.90
C LEU A 215 19.90 -7.16 1.65
N PHE A 216 20.72 -6.87 0.65
CA PHE A 216 22.02 -7.51 0.48
C PHE A 216 23.13 -6.68 1.12
N ALA A 217 23.81 -7.24 2.12
CA ALA A 217 24.83 -6.54 2.89
C ALA A 217 26.06 -6.10 2.08
N ASN A 218 26.28 -6.72 0.92
CA ASN A 218 27.36 -6.43 -0.01
C ASN A 218 26.97 -5.53 -1.18
N ASP A 219 25.75 -4.97 -1.17
CA ASP A 219 25.31 -4.01 -2.17
C ASP A 219 26.10 -2.70 -2.01
N THR A 220 26.67 -2.22 -3.11
CA THR A 220 27.56 -1.03 -3.16
C THR A 220 26.90 0.15 -3.89
N THR A 221 25.61 0.08 -4.17
CA THR A 221 24.87 1.17 -4.82
C THR A 221 25.00 2.46 -4.02
N VAL A 222 25.32 3.56 -4.71
CA VAL A 222 25.40 4.91 -4.14
C VAL A 222 24.52 5.85 -4.96
N VAL A 223 23.67 6.61 -4.28
CA VAL A 223 22.75 7.56 -4.89
C VAL A 223 23.03 8.96 -4.35
N SER A 224 23.08 9.95 -5.24
CA SER A 224 23.18 11.36 -4.86
C SER A 224 21.78 11.95 -4.69
N VAL A 225 21.55 12.63 -3.58
CA VAL A 225 20.28 13.29 -3.26
C VAL A 225 20.55 14.72 -2.79
N VAL A 226 19.64 15.62 -3.14
CA VAL A 226 19.71 17.03 -2.74
C VAL A 226 18.75 17.26 -1.58
N GLY A 227 19.20 17.94 -0.52
CA GLY A 227 18.35 18.32 0.60
C GLY A 227 18.77 19.67 1.18
N GLN A 228 18.03 20.14 2.18
CA GLN A 228 18.33 21.40 2.83
C GLN A 228 19.23 21.17 4.05
N ASN A 229 20.40 21.79 4.07
CA ASN A 229 21.24 21.83 5.28
C ASN A 229 20.51 22.57 6.39
N VAL A 230 20.30 21.91 7.54
CA VAL A 230 19.46 22.43 8.62
C VAL A 230 20.12 23.56 9.42
N GLU A 231 21.45 23.71 9.36
CA GLU A 231 22.20 24.77 10.04
C GLU A 231 22.34 26.01 9.14
N GLN A 232 22.63 25.79 7.86
CA GLN A 232 22.90 26.88 6.92
C GLN A 232 21.71 27.31 6.09
N GLY A 233 20.65 26.48 6.02
CA GLY A 233 19.47 26.73 5.19
C GLY A 233 19.71 26.60 3.68
N THR A 234 20.92 26.26 3.26
CA THR A 234 21.32 26.09 1.84
C THR A 234 20.97 24.70 1.32
N MET A 235 20.78 24.58 0.01
CA MET A 235 20.64 23.27 -0.63
C MET A 235 22.01 22.60 -0.75
N GLU A 236 22.08 21.34 -0.36
CA GLU A 236 23.30 20.54 -0.35
C GLU A 236 23.07 19.19 -1.02
N THR A 237 24.05 18.72 -1.80
CA THR A 237 24.03 17.38 -2.40
C THR A 237 24.87 16.44 -1.56
N ILE A 238 24.24 15.35 -1.12
CA ILE A 238 24.91 14.28 -0.38
C ILE A 238 24.87 12.97 -1.17
N SER A 239 25.85 12.10 -0.94
CA SER A 239 25.88 10.74 -1.50
C SER A 239 25.57 9.75 -0.40
N VAL A 240 24.57 8.92 -0.62
CA VAL A 240 24.07 7.91 0.33
C VAL A 240 24.27 6.52 -0.28
N SER A 241 24.81 5.59 0.48
CA SER A 241 25.03 4.21 0.05
C SER A 241 23.90 3.29 0.51
N SER A 242 23.69 2.19 -0.22
CA SER A 242 22.77 1.11 0.20
C SER A 242 23.10 0.59 1.60
N ARG A 243 24.37 0.58 1.99
CA ARG A 243 24.78 0.16 3.33
C ARG A 243 24.16 0.99 4.45
N GLU A 244 23.95 2.29 4.22
CA GLU A 244 23.35 3.19 5.21
C GLU A 244 21.86 2.95 5.38
N ILE A 245 21.20 2.43 4.35
CA ILE A 245 19.76 2.09 4.36
C ILE A 245 19.53 0.66 4.81
N TYR A 246 20.50 -0.23 4.61
CA TYR A 246 20.44 -1.65 4.94
C TYR A 246 19.96 -1.92 6.38
N ASP A 247 20.60 -1.28 7.37
CA ASP A 247 20.25 -1.50 8.77
C ASP A 247 18.83 -1.06 9.09
N ILE A 248 18.34 0.02 8.46
CA ILE A 248 16.95 0.48 8.59
C ILE A 248 15.99 -0.59 8.06
N LEU A 249 16.23 -1.09 6.85
CA LEU A 249 15.41 -2.11 6.23
C LEU A 249 15.40 -3.41 7.04
N CYS A 250 16.55 -3.83 7.57
CA CYS A 250 16.66 -5.00 8.43
C CYS A 250 15.81 -4.87 9.70
N ASP A 251 15.79 -3.70 10.34
CA ASP A 251 14.99 -3.46 11.53
C ASP A 251 13.47 -3.61 11.26
N PHE A 252 13.00 -3.14 10.10
CA PHE A 252 11.60 -3.33 9.69
C PHE A 252 11.29 -4.79 9.35
N VAL A 253 12.12 -5.45 8.55
CA VAL A 253 11.96 -6.86 8.19
C VAL A 253 11.94 -7.75 9.44
N LYS A 254 12.78 -7.47 10.43
CA LYS A 254 12.81 -8.21 11.69
C LYS A 254 11.45 -8.16 12.42
N LYS A 255 10.78 -7.00 12.42
CA LYS A 255 9.42 -6.87 13.01
C LYS A 255 8.42 -7.75 12.28
N TYR A 256 8.43 -7.73 10.94
CA TYR A 256 7.52 -8.55 10.13
C TYR A 256 7.77 -10.05 10.38
N VAL A 257 9.03 -10.46 10.40
CA VAL A 257 9.43 -11.85 10.72
C VAL A 257 8.93 -12.28 12.09
N GLN A 258 9.08 -11.46 13.13
CA GLN A 258 8.60 -11.76 14.48
C GLN A 258 7.09 -11.99 14.51
N ILE A 259 6.31 -11.20 13.79
CA ILE A 259 4.86 -11.39 13.71
C ILE A 259 4.51 -12.68 12.96
N VAL A 260 5.12 -12.93 11.80
CA VAL A 260 4.92 -14.19 11.04
C VAL A 260 5.23 -15.40 11.94
N GLN A 261 6.35 -15.39 12.65
CA GLN A 261 6.72 -16.46 13.58
C GLN A 261 5.68 -16.65 14.68
N SER A 262 5.20 -15.56 15.27
CA SER A 262 4.16 -15.59 16.31
C SER A 262 2.87 -16.22 15.80
N LEU A 263 2.38 -15.77 14.63
CA LEU A 263 1.16 -16.31 14.03
C LEU A 263 1.30 -17.81 13.70
N VAL A 264 2.40 -18.19 13.06
CA VAL A 264 2.64 -19.60 12.67
C VAL A 264 2.82 -20.51 13.89
N ASN A 265 3.51 -20.05 14.93
CA ASN A 265 3.71 -20.85 16.16
C ASN A 265 2.41 -21.00 16.96
N GLY A 266 1.46 -20.07 16.84
CA GLY A 266 0.14 -20.14 17.46
C GLY A 266 -0.84 -21.11 16.78
N LEU A 267 -0.50 -21.66 15.61
CA LEU A 267 -1.36 -22.61 14.89
C LEU A 267 -1.39 -23.99 15.57
N SER A 268 -2.50 -24.71 15.37
CA SER A 268 -2.61 -26.12 15.77
C SER A 268 -1.58 -27.00 15.06
N ASP A 269 -1.27 -28.13 15.66
CA ASP A 269 -0.26 -29.08 15.15
C ASP A 269 -0.63 -29.66 13.77
N ASP A 270 -1.92 -29.70 13.43
CA ASP A 270 -2.40 -30.18 12.12
C ASP A 270 -2.16 -29.16 11.00
N ILE A 271 -2.35 -27.86 11.30
CA ILE A 271 -2.28 -26.78 10.28
C ILE A 271 -0.85 -26.24 10.15
N ARG A 272 -0.11 -26.15 11.24
CA ARG A 272 1.24 -25.55 11.28
C ARG A 272 2.19 -26.14 10.24
N PRO A 273 2.34 -27.47 10.09
CA PRO A 273 3.23 -28.07 9.09
C PRO A 273 2.82 -27.72 7.65
N LEU A 274 1.51 -27.69 7.38
CA LEU A 274 0.98 -27.35 6.06
C LEU A 274 1.31 -25.91 5.68
N VAL A 275 1.11 -24.97 6.60
CA VAL A 275 1.43 -23.55 6.39
C VAL A 275 2.94 -23.34 6.25
N ARG A 276 3.76 -24.01 7.08
CA ARG A 276 5.22 -23.94 6.98
C ARG A 276 5.74 -24.43 5.63
N ASN A 277 5.15 -25.50 5.10
CA ASN A 277 5.54 -26.05 3.79
C ASN A 277 5.10 -25.14 2.63
N SER A 278 3.93 -24.53 2.71
CA SER A 278 3.45 -23.57 1.69
C SER A 278 4.24 -22.26 1.74
N GLY A 279 4.69 -21.85 2.92
CA GLY A 279 5.55 -20.69 3.09
C GLY A 279 4.82 -19.35 3.21
N VAL A 280 5.55 -18.30 2.94
CA VAL A 280 5.13 -16.90 3.05
C VAL A 280 5.09 -16.28 1.65
N MET A 281 4.01 -15.60 1.33
CA MET A 281 3.79 -14.93 0.05
C MET A 281 3.73 -13.43 0.28
N LEU A 282 4.65 -12.70 -0.34
CA LEU A 282 4.80 -11.26 -0.19
C LEU A 282 4.13 -10.53 -1.35
N CYS A 283 3.32 -9.54 -1.03
CA CYS A 283 2.74 -8.58 -1.97
C CYS A 283 2.82 -7.15 -1.41
N GLY A 284 2.21 -6.19 -2.12
CA GLY A 284 2.35 -4.78 -1.81
C GLY A 284 3.63 -4.14 -2.34
N GLY A 285 3.70 -2.82 -2.31
CA GLY A 285 4.80 -2.06 -2.92
C GLY A 285 6.16 -2.29 -2.26
N VAL A 286 6.20 -2.49 -0.94
CA VAL A 286 7.44 -2.72 -0.18
C VAL A 286 8.04 -4.11 -0.46
N ALA A 287 7.24 -5.08 -0.89
CA ALA A 287 7.73 -6.40 -1.30
C ALA A 287 8.70 -6.36 -2.48
N LYS A 288 8.80 -5.23 -3.20
CA LYS A 288 9.77 -4.98 -4.28
C LYS A 288 11.18 -4.64 -3.76
N THR A 289 11.36 -4.52 -2.45
CA THR A 289 12.69 -4.24 -1.87
C THR A 289 13.65 -5.38 -2.20
N HIS A 290 14.79 -5.03 -2.78
CA HIS A 290 15.78 -5.99 -3.25
C HIS A 290 16.28 -6.90 -2.12
N GLY A 291 16.13 -8.22 -2.27
CA GLY A 291 16.56 -9.25 -1.31
C GLY A 291 15.62 -9.46 -0.12
N ILE A 292 14.40 -8.92 -0.12
CA ILE A 292 13.45 -9.07 1.00
C ILE A 292 13.05 -10.52 1.22
N ASP A 293 12.84 -11.26 0.14
CA ASP A 293 12.52 -12.69 0.16
C ASP A 293 13.66 -13.51 0.80
N VAL A 294 14.88 -13.28 0.36
CA VAL A 294 16.08 -13.98 0.87
C VAL A 294 16.28 -13.69 2.36
N GLN A 295 16.13 -12.42 2.75
CA GLN A 295 16.30 -12.00 4.14
C GLN A 295 15.22 -12.59 5.05
N MET A 296 13.96 -12.58 4.62
CA MET A 296 12.86 -13.17 5.37
C MET A 296 12.97 -14.70 5.42
N GLN A 297 13.28 -15.34 4.30
CA GLN A 297 13.46 -16.80 4.22
C GLN A 297 14.53 -17.29 5.19
N THR A 298 15.66 -16.59 5.25
CA THR A 298 16.78 -16.94 6.16
C THR A 298 16.35 -16.87 7.62
N GLN A 299 15.58 -15.85 8.00
CA GLN A 299 15.16 -15.67 9.41
C GLN A 299 13.98 -16.57 9.80
N LEU A 300 13.07 -16.86 8.87
CA LEU A 300 11.88 -17.69 9.13
C LEU A 300 12.16 -19.18 9.07
N ASN A 301 13.18 -19.60 8.32
CA ASN A 301 13.41 -20.99 7.93
C ASN A 301 12.14 -21.61 7.31
N MET A 302 11.51 -20.87 6.41
CA MET A 302 10.33 -21.22 5.61
C MET A 302 10.51 -20.66 4.21
N PRO A 303 9.93 -21.29 3.16
CA PRO A 303 9.93 -20.69 1.83
C PRO A 303 9.30 -19.30 1.84
N VAL A 304 9.88 -18.36 1.10
CA VAL A 304 9.33 -17.00 0.93
C VAL A 304 9.30 -16.66 -0.56
N PHE A 305 8.17 -16.19 -1.03
CA PHE A 305 7.92 -15.88 -2.44
C PHE A 305 7.42 -14.45 -2.57
N VAL A 306 7.92 -13.74 -3.56
CA VAL A 306 7.40 -12.42 -3.95
C VAL A 306 6.49 -12.59 -5.17
N ALA A 307 5.30 -12.05 -5.10
CA ALA A 307 4.33 -12.07 -6.19
C ALA A 307 4.87 -11.38 -7.46
N ASN A 308 4.42 -11.84 -8.60
CA ASN A 308 4.60 -11.08 -9.84
C ASN A 308 3.72 -9.83 -9.79
N GLN A 309 4.28 -8.64 -10.05
CA GLN A 309 3.61 -7.34 -9.89
C GLN A 309 2.96 -7.20 -8.49
N PRO A 310 3.74 -7.26 -7.40
CA PRO A 310 3.23 -7.37 -6.05
C PRO A 310 2.31 -6.21 -5.65
N GLU A 311 2.46 -5.04 -6.24
CA GLU A 311 1.63 -3.85 -6.03
C GLU A 311 0.23 -3.91 -6.67
N ASN A 312 -0.11 -4.97 -7.40
CA ASN A 312 -1.41 -5.14 -8.05
C ASN A 312 -2.17 -6.37 -7.54
N VAL A 313 -1.60 -7.10 -6.58
CA VAL A 313 -2.16 -8.39 -6.10
C VAL A 313 -3.57 -8.21 -5.55
N THR A 314 -3.79 -7.23 -4.69
CA THR A 314 -5.08 -6.96 -4.06
C THR A 314 -6.18 -6.71 -5.08
N ILE A 315 -5.95 -5.79 -6.03
CA ILE A 315 -6.96 -5.48 -7.05
C ILE A 315 -7.22 -6.67 -7.98
N ASN A 316 -6.18 -7.44 -8.34
CA ASN A 316 -6.32 -8.65 -9.14
C ASN A 316 -7.12 -9.73 -8.39
N GLY A 317 -6.87 -9.92 -7.10
CA GLY A 317 -7.61 -10.84 -6.26
C GLY A 317 -9.09 -10.44 -6.13
N LEU A 318 -9.37 -9.15 -5.96
CA LEU A 318 -10.76 -8.63 -5.96
C LEU A 318 -11.50 -8.92 -7.26
N LEU A 319 -10.83 -8.83 -8.40
CA LEU A 319 -11.44 -9.13 -9.71
C LEU A 319 -11.78 -10.62 -9.85
N GLN A 320 -11.10 -11.52 -9.12
CA GLN A 320 -11.35 -12.96 -9.11
C GLN A 320 -12.46 -13.38 -8.11
N LYS A 321 -12.67 -12.59 -7.03
CA LYS A 321 -13.67 -12.87 -5.98
C LYS A 321 -15.08 -12.84 -6.52
#